data_34342037d16b16b534ae77e231d7e163
#
_entry.id   34342037d16b16b534ae77e231d7e163
#
_cell.length_a   1.000
_cell.length_b   1.000
_cell.length_c   1.000
_cell.angle_alpha   90.00
_cell.angle_beta   90.00
_cell.angle_gamma   90.00
#
_symmetry.space_group_name_H-M   'P 1'
#
loop_
_entity.id
_entity.type
_entity.pdbx_description
1 polymer ?
#
loop_
_entity_poly.entity_id
_entity_poly.type
_entity_poly.pdbx_seq_one_letter_code
_entity_poly.pdbx_strand_id
1 'polypeptide(L)'
;MKNDAVLNYNGINVNDIDDTIVNNFEESENHDLGELSKDRDISDSVKEYLQSIGNFKKYTLEEELDLGKRISEGDETAKELLVNANLKLVVSIAKRYQGVSDLELLDLIQEGNIGLMRATETYDYNKGLKFSTYATWWIRQTIIRSIADKGSLIRIPVHMIEKINSIKKAKDKFENEEHKQPTIDDLAKATGIKKSEVEQALEFSYIKVSLDAPASKESEDPDDTALGDFIENPAPTPESMYMDTELRELAIKALDTLPQRDKEIMYARFGFETGTPMTLEAIAVRYGVTRERIRQIESKSIRRLRNWKVKQIFDSYYNPDKIPRTTTHTGQDYNLTSSNRYAGRTSYYG
;
A
#
# COMPACT_ATOMS: atom_id res chain seq x y z
N MET A 1 -29.58 16.04 -1.85
CA MET A 1 -28.53 16.15 -0.87
C MET A 1 -28.62 14.93 0.01
N LYS A 2 -28.03 13.85 -0.41
CA LYS A 2 -27.90 12.59 0.32
C LYS A 2 -26.58 12.03 -0.14
N ASN A 3 -25.58 12.04 0.74
CA ASN A 3 -24.45 11.12 0.77
C ASN A 3 -23.46 11.66 1.81
N ASP A 4 -23.88 11.62 3.09
CA ASP A 4 -22.95 11.65 4.20
C ASP A 4 -22.35 10.23 4.30
N ALA A 5 -21.32 10.00 3.53
CA ALA A 5 -20.58 8.76 3.57
C ALA A 5 -19.82 8.69 4.89
N VAL A 6 -20.19 7.71 5.70
CA VAL A 6 -19.63 7.45 7.02
C VAL A 6 -18.21 6.93 6.86
N LEU A 7 -17.22 7.73 7.23
CA LEU A 7 -15.81 7.31 7.24
C LEU A 7 -15.42 6.83 8.65
N ASN A 8 -15.11 5.55 8.78
CA ASN A 8 -14.48 4.95 9.96
C ASN A 8 -13.04 4.62 9.65
N TYR A 9 -12.12 5.18 10.39
CA TYR A 9 -10.70 4.84 10.31
C TYR A 9 -10.25 4.32 11.69
N ASN A 10 -9.56 3.20 11.76
CA ASN A 10 -9.09 2.57 13.01
C ASN A 10 -10.17 2.33 14.09
N GLY A 11 -11.43 2.03 13.70
CA GLY A 11 -12.50 1.73 14.63
C GLY A 11 -13.25 2.96 15.19
N ILE A 12 -12.85 4.19 14.83
CA ILE A 12 -13.55 5.40 15.21
C ILE A 12 -14.54 5.77 14.09
N ASN A 13 -15.83 5.81 14.43
CA ASN A 13 -16.86 6.26 13.50
C ASN A 13 -16.81 7.78 13.41
N VAL A 14 -16.35 8.28 12.29
CA VAL A 14 -16.14 9.71 12.06
C VAL A 14 -17.44 10.52 12.11
N ASN A 15 -18.62 9.88 11.93
CA ASN A 15 -19.93 10.56 12.01
C ASN A 15 -20.58 10.44 13.40
N ASP A 16 -20.11 9.58 14.29
CA ASP A 16 -20.60 9.51 15.68
C ASP A 16 -19.96 10.62 16.54
N ILE A 17 -19.08 11.43 15.93
CA ILE A 17 -18.61 12.69 16.52
C ILE A 17 -19.74 13.72 16.31
N ASP A 18 -20.66 13.67 17.23
CA ASP A 18 -22.02 14.17 17.23
C ASP A 18 -22.16 15.70 17.07
N ASP A 19 -23.30 16.14 16.52
CA ASP A 19 -23.75 17.54 16.41
C ASP A 19 -23.95 18.24 17.77
N THR A 20 -24.01 17.50 18.88
CA THR A 20 -23.99 18.01 20.27
C THR A 20 -22.76 18.86 20.55
N ILE A 21 -21.73 18.74 19.73
CA ILE A 21 -20.43 19.40 19.85
C ILE A 21 -20.51 20.88 19.46
N VAL A 22 -21.36 21.23 18.51
CA VAL A 22 -21.51 22.64 18.05
C VAL A 22 -22.04 23.52 19.15
N ASN A 23 -22.88 22.98 20.05
CA ASN A 23 -23.53 23.75 21.09
C ASN A 23 -22.70 23.94 22.37
N ASN A 24 -21.69 23.05 22.62
CA ASN A 24 -20.80 23.16 23.81
C ASN A 24 -19.47 23.88 23.49
N PHE A 25 -19.36 24.46 22.30
CA PHE A 25 -18.10 24.96 21.77
C PHE A 25 -17.57 26.20 22.48
N GLU A 26 -18.46 27.07 22.93
CA GLU A 26 -18.06 28.38 23.47
C GLU A 26 -17.40 28.30 24.85
N GLU A 27 -17.68 27.25 25.64
CA GLU A 27 -17.11 27.07 27.00
C GLU A 27 -15.77 26.24 27.01
N SER A 28 -15.57 25.36 26.04
CA SER A 28 -14.45 24.43 26.06
C SER A 28 -13.15 24.92 25.35
N GLU A 29 -13.25 25.91 24.45
CA GLU A 29 -12.11 26.32 23.59
C GLU A 29 -10.84 26.75 24.33
N ASN A 30 -10.99 27.53 25.42
CA ASN A 30 -9.82 28.05 26.17
C ASN A 30 -9.21 26.99 27.08
N HIS A 31 -10.00 26.00 27.52
CA HIS A 31 -9.53 24.91 28.37
C HIS A 31 -8.73 23.89 27.54
N ASP A 32 -9.25 23.51 26.35
CA ASP A 32 -8.61 22.54 25.46
C ASP A 32 -7.23 23.01 24.94
N LEU A 33 -7.10 24.30 24.59
CA LEU A 33 -5.83 24.87 24.14
C LEU A 33 -4.78 24.94 25.27
N GLY A 34 -5.23 25.21 26.50
CA GLY A 34 -4.36 25.25 27.67
C GLY A 34 -3.85 23.88 28.10
N GLU A 35 -4.63 22.82 27.88
CA GLU A 35 -4.21 21.44 28.12
C GLU A 35 -3.23 20.96 27.05
N LEU A 36 -3.50 21.22 25.76
CA LEU A 36 -2.59 20.88 24.66
C LEU A 36 -1.20 21.49 24.82
N SER A 37 -1.10 22.73 25.31
CA SER A 37 0.21 23.36 25.50
C SER A 37 1.03 22.75 26.66
N LYS A 38 0.40 21.98 27.56
CA LYS A 38 1.03 21.31 28.71
C LYS A 38 1.37 19.85 28.45
N ASP A 39 0.85 19.27 27.39
CA ASP A 39 1.07 17.88 27.04
C ASP A 39 2.53 17.69 26.58
N ARG A 40 3.26 16.76 27.21
CA ARG A 40 4.70 16.56 26.97
C ARG A 40 4.97 15.87 25.62
N ASP A 41 3.96 15.18 25.07
CA ASP A 41 4.09 14.39 23.85
C ASP A 41 3.82 15.20 22.58
N ILE A 42 3.46 16.49 22.70
CA ILE A 42 3.20 17.36 21.56
C ILE A 42 4.51 17.95 21.02
N SER A 43 4.71 17.84 19.71
CA SER A 43 5.89 18.39 19.02
C SER A 43 6.03 19.90 19.28
N ASP A 44 7.26 20.39 19.33
CA ASP A 44 7.52 21.81 19.58
C ASP A 44 6.93 22.71 18.49
N SER A 45 6.81 22.21 17.25
CA SER A 45 6.17 22.90 16.13
C SER A 45 4.68 23.18 16.39
N VAL A 46 3.96 22.24 17.01
CA VAL A 46 2.54 22.45 17.39
C VAL A 46 2.42 23.50 18.50
N LYS A 47 3.33 23.46 19.49
CA LYS A 47 3.35 24.46 20.57
C LYS A 47 3.57 25.87 20.02
N GLU A 48 4.52 26.04 19.10
CA GLU A 48 4.81 27.32 18.46
C GLU A 48 3.58 27.82 17.67
N TYR A 49 2.95 26.94 16.90
CA TYR A 49 1.72 27.27 16.20
C TYR A 49 0.60 27.72 17.16
N LEU A 50 0.36 26.98 18.26
CA LEU A 50 -0.65 27.32 19.25
C LEU A 50 -0.39 28.70 19.92
N GLN A 51 0.87 29.04 20.18
CA GLN A 51 1.25 30.36 20.67
C GLN A 51 0.95 31.45 19.65
N SER A 52 1.23 31.23 18.38
CA SER A 52 1.00 32.20 17.32
C SER A 52 -0.50 32.54 17.16
N ILE A 53 -1.38 31.53 17.21
CA ILE A 53 -2.83 31.73 17.09
C ILE A 53 -3.47 32.25 18.38
N GLY A 54 -2.79 32.12 19.54
CA GLY A 54 -3.29 32.52 20.86
C GLY A 54 -3.73 33.96 20.92
N ASN A 55 -3.07 34.85 20.19
CA ASN A 55 -3.24 36.31 20.25
C ASN A 55 -4.38 36.86 19.36
N PHE A 56 -5.00 36.05 18.50
CA PHE A 56 -6.07 36.54 17.62
C PHE A 56 -7.36 36.82 18.37
N LYS A 57 -7.97 37.99 18.04
CA LYS A 57 -9.24 38.46 18.62
C LYS A 57 -10.39 37.61 18.11
N LYS A 58 -11.34 37.29 19.03
CA LYS A 58 -12.64 36.75 18.62
C LYS A 58 -13.58 37.90 18.29
N TYR A 59 -14.44 37.71 17.27
CA TYR A 59 -15.43 38.70 16.85
C TYR A 59 -16.81 38.32 17.39
N THR A 60 -17.63 39.37 17.59
CA THR A 60 -19.07 39.22 17.90
C THR A 60 -19.85 38.86 16.64
N LEU A 61 -21.10 38.40 16.79
CA LEU A 61 -21.96 38.09 15.63
C LEU A 61 -22.10 39.29 14.68
N GLU A 62 -22.25 40.50 15.23
CA GLU A 62 -22.39 41.71 14.41
C GLU A 62 -21.11 42.03 13.63
N GLU A 63 -19.94 41.87 14.28
CA GLU A 63 -18.62 42.04 13.62
C GLU A 63 -18.40 40.96 12.55
N GLU A 64 -18.84 39.69 12.79
CA GLU A 64 -18.75 38.63 11.80
C GLU A 64 -19.58 38.89 10.55
N LEU A 65 -20.82 39.44 10.75
CA LEU A 65 -21.71 39.81 9.65
C LEU A 65 -21.16 40.99 8.85
N ASP A 66 -20.56 42.00 9.50
CA ASP A 66 -19.86 43.09 8.81
C ASP A 66 -18.66 42.61 8.00
N LEU A 67 -17.80 41.74 8.59
CA LEU A 67 -16.73 41.12 7.88
C LEU A 67 -17.21 40.28 6.67
N GLY A 68 -18.31 39.52 6.85
CA GLY A 68 -18.94 38.74 5.78
C GLY A 68 -19.40 39.62 4.62
N LYS A 69 -19.96 40.79 4.91
CA LYS A 69 -20.37 41.79 3.90
C LYS A 69 -19.16 42.31 3.14
N ARG A 70 -18.10 42.72 3.84
CA ARG A 70 -16.85 43.21 3.23
C ARG A 70 -16.17 42.15 2.35
N ILE A 71 -16.20 40.88 2.78
CA ILE A 71 -15.71 39.75 2.00
C ILE A 71 -16.48 39.61 0.68
N SER A 72 -17.81 39.77 0.71
CA SER A 72 -18.64 39.74 -0.50
C SER A 72 -18.34 40.90 -1.47
N GLU A 73 -17.79 42.01 -0.98
CA GLU A 73 -17.32 43.17 -1.73
C GLU A 73 -15.87 42.98 -2.26
N GLY A 74 -15.19 41.88 -1.91
CA GLY A 74 -13.86 41.53 -2.38
C GLY A 74 -12.72 42.00 -1.46
N ASP A 75 -12.98 42.27 -0.19
CA ASP A 75 -11.95 42.69 0.77
C ASP A 75 -11.19 41.50 1.33
N GLU A 76 -9.96 41.26 0.81
CA GLU A 76 -9.08 40.18 1.27
C GLU A 76 -8.61 40.36 2.73
N THR A 77 -8.49 41.61 3.22
CA THR A 77 -8.12 41.86 4.62
C THR A 77 -9.21 41.40 5.59
N ALA A 78 -10.47 41.58 5.22
CA ALA A 78 -11.60 41.08 6.00
C ALA A 78 -11.65 39.56 6.04
N LYS A 79 -11.25 38.90 4.91
CA LYS A 79 -11.14 37.44 4.83
C LYS A 79 -10.05 36.94 5.78
N GLU A 80 -8.85 37.53 5.78
CA GLU A 80 -7.76 37.18 6.69
C GLU A 80 -8.18 37.34 8.17
N LEU A 81 -8.86 38.45 8.52
CA LEU A 81 -9.31 38.69 9.86
C LEU A 81 -10.32 37.63 10.34
N LEU A 82 -11.29 37.25 9.50
CA LEU A 82 -12.26 36.21 9.81
C LEU A 82 -11.64 34.83 9.94
N VAL A 83 -10.68 34.49 9.07
CA VAL A 83 -9.91 33.23 9.17
C VAL A 83 -9.12 33.19 10.47
N ASN A 84 -8.31 34.21 10.76
CA ASN A 84 -7.45 34.28 11.93
C ASN A 84 -8.23 34.15 13.24
N ALA A 85 -9.40 34.76 13.31
CA ALA A 85 -10.27 34.69 14.48
C ALA A 85 -10.80 33.27 14.78
N ASN A 86 -10.86 32.41 13.73
CA ASN A 86 -11.44 31.07 13.82
C ASN A 86 -10.41 29.93 13.75
N LEU A 87 -9.09 30.22 13.78
CA LEU A 87 -8.05 29.18 13.78
C LEU A 87 -8.14 28.27 15.02
N LYS A 88 -8.53 28.81 16.18
CA LYS A 88 -8.73 28.02 17.41
C LYS A 88 -9.83 26.97 17.24
N LEU A 89 -10.88 27.29 16.48
CA LEU A 89 -11.96 26.36 16.12
C LEU A 89 -11.42 25.17 15.32
N VAL A 90 -10.51 25.42 14.37
CA VAL A 90 -9.90 24.35 13.58
C VAL A 90 -9.11 23.40 14.47
N VAL A 91 -8.31 23.93 15.40
CA VAL A 91 -7.50 23.10 16.32
C VAL A 91 -8.38 22.17 17.15
N SER A 92 -9.46 22.69 17.71
CA SER A 92 -10.36 21.90 18.56
C SER A 92 -11.09 20.80 17.77
N ILE A 93 -11.40 21.04 16.48
CA ILE A 93 -11.96 20.01 15.60
C ILE A 93 -10.88 18.99 15.23
N ALA A 94 -9.69 19.43 14.82
CA ALA A 94 -8.60 18.55 14.40
C ALA A 94 -8.13 17.59 15.50
N LYS A 95 -8.07 18.05 16.76
CA LYS A 95 -7.72 17.23 17.95
C LYS A 95 -8.53 15.94 18.05
N ARG A 96 -9.78 15.94 17.64
CA ARG A 96 -10.66 14.76 17.69
C ARG A 96 -10.35 13.70 16.67
N TYR A 97 -9.62 14.07 15.62
CA TYR A 97 -9.17 13.17 14.56
C TYR A 97 -7.72 12.70 14.74
N GLN A 98 -7.06 13.16 15.82
CA GLN A 98 -5.73 12.71 16.17
C GLN A 98 -5.73 11.22 16.47
N GLY A 99 -4.76 10.47 15.90
CA GLY A 99 -4.66 9.01 16.05
C GLY A 99 -5.61 8.19 15.17
N VAL A 100 -6.46 8.86 14.38
CA VAL A 100 -7.35 8.16 13.42
C VAL A 100 -6.59 7.71 12.16
N SER A 101 -5.51 8.39 11.81
CA SER A 101 -4.69 8.14 10.62
C SER A 101 -3.21 8.35 10.94
N ASP A 102 -2.34 8.05 9.96
CA ASP A 102 -0.90 8.29 10.06
C ASP A 102 -0.53 9.79 9.95
N LEU A 103 -1.54 10.69 9.78
CA LEU A 103 -1.34 12.14 9.73
C LEU A 103 -1.08 12.71 11.13
N GLU A 104 -0.09 13.59 11.23
CA GLU A 104 0.19 14.33 12.45
C GLU A 104 -0.89 15.38 12.74
N LEU A 105 -1.01 15.79 14.02
CA LEU A 105 -1.99 16.81 14.41
C LEU A 105 -1.84 18.11 13.61
N LEU A 106 -0.61 18.53 13.33
CA LEU A 106 -0.36 19.76 12.56
C LEU A 106 -0.87 19.64 11.12
N ASP A 107 -0.73 18.47 10.51
CA ASP A 107 -1.27 18.21 9.16
C ASP A 107 -2.79 18.31 9.15
N LEU A 108 -3.45 17.70 10.15
CA LEU A 108 -4.91 17.78 10.29
C LEU A 108 -5.38 19.22 10.49
N ILE A 109 -4.63 20.02 11.26
CA ILE A 109 -4.91 21.44 11.45
C ILE A 109 -4.78 22.19 10.12
N GLN A 110 -3.72 21.98 9.34
CA GLN A 110 -3.53 22.67 8.06
C GLN A 110 -4.60 22.29 7.03
N GLU A 111 -5.00 21.03 6.97
CA GLU A 111 -6.12 20.61 6.14
C GLU A 111 -7.45 21.25 6.60
N GLY A 112 -7.63 21.35 7.90
CA GLY A 112 -8.77 22.07 8.49
C GLY A 112 -8.77 23.56 8.16
N ASN A 113 -7.59 24.21 8.15
CA ASN A 113 -7.41 25.61 7.75
C ASN A 113 -7.81 25.83 6.27
N ILE A 114 -7.50 24.88 5.38
CA ILE A 114 -7.97 24.92 3.99
C ILE A 114 -9.50 24.87 3.94
N GLY A 115 -10.12 24.03 4.79
CA GLY A 115 -11.59 23.97 4.92
C GLY A 115 -12.18 25.29 5.44
N LEU A 116 -11.54 25.92 6.44
CA LEU A 116 -11.91 27.21 6.98
C LEU A 116 -11.86 28.32 5.91
N MET A 117 -10.79 28.37 5.12
CA MET A 117 -10.65 29.34 4.02
C MET A 117 -11.77 29.17 2.97
N ARG A 118 -12.13 27.94 2.63
CA ARG A 118 -13.28 27.70 1.73
C ARG A 118 -14.61 28.13 2.34
N ALA A 119 -14.77 27.95 3.65
CA ALA A 119 -15.97 28.42 4.34
C ALA A 119 -16.11 29.93 4.26
N THR A 120 -15.03 30.72 4.36
CA THR A 120 -15.08 32.18 4.22
C THR A 120 -15.51 32.64 2.83
N GLU A 121 -15.13 31.90 1.78
CA GLU A 121 -15.50 32.22 0.39
C GLU A 121 -16.98 31.99 0.08
N THR A 122 -17.61 31.07 0.81
CA THR A 122 -18.99 30.64 0.56
C THR A 122 -19.95 31.04 1.65
N TYR A 123 -19.48 31.84 2.63
CA TYR A 123 -20.30 32.30 3.75
C TYR A 123 -21.34 33.34 3.32
N ASP A 124 -22.62 33.06 3.63
CA ASP A 124 -23.73 33.95 3.36
C ASP A 124 -24.15 34.69 4.64
N TYR A 125 -23.70 35.91 4.78
CA TYR A 125 -24.02 36.82 5.93
C TYR A 125 -25.49 37.17 6.04
N ASN A 126 -26.27 37.08 4.93
CA ASN A 126 -27.72 37.42 4.97
C ASN A 126 -28.53 36.43 5.81
N LYS A 127 -28.00 35.24 6.09
CA LYS A 127 -28.66 34.22 6.91
C LYS A 127 -28.65 34.55 8.40
N GLY A 128 -27.85 35.52 8.85
CA GLY A 128 -27.78 35.93 10.25
C GLY A 128 -27.26 34.86 11.23
N LEU A 129 -26.59 33.82 10.72
CA LEU A 129 -26.03 32.76 11.54
C LEU A 129 -24.55 33.04 11.84
N LYS A 130 -24.05 32.54 12.99
CA LYS A 130 -22.64 32.61 13.34
C LYS A 130 -21.78 31.88 12.28
N PHE A 131 -20.65 32.48 11.93
CA PHE A 131 -19.71 31.89 10.99
C PHE A 131 -19.19 30.52 11.45
N SER A 132 -18.93 30.36 12.77
CA SER A 132 -18.44 29.10 13.36
C SER A 132 -19.35 27.91 13.06
N THR A 133 -20.70 28.09 13.10
CA THR A 133 -21.68 27.04 12.78
C THR A 133 -21.51 26.53 11.33
N TYR A 134 -21.33 27.46 10.41
CA TYR A 134 -21.13 27.12 8.99
C TYR A 134 -19.75 26.54 8.72
N ALA A 135 -18.69 27.14 9.29
CA ALA A 135 -17.30 26.75 9.10
C ALA A 135 -17.01 25.33 9.62
N THR A 136 -17.64 24.93 10.74
CA THR A 136 -17.47 23.59 11.34
C THR A 136 -17.71 22.48 10.33
N TRP A 137 -18.72 22.60 9.47
CA TRP A 137 -19.02 21.60 8.44
C TRP A 137 -17.90 21.51 7.41
N TRP A 138 -17.39 22.63 6.92
CA TRP A 138 -16.30 22.68 5.93
C TRP A 138 -14.98 22.17 6.50
N ILE A 139 -14.65 22.57 7.73
CA ILE A 139 -13.43 22.10 8.43
C ILE A 139 -13.48 20.58 8.58
N ARG A 140 -14.59 20.04 9.10
CA ARG A 140 -14.80 18.61 9.28
C ARG A 140 -14.67 17.85 7.96
N GLN A 141 -15.39 18.30 6.93
CA GLN A 141 -15.41 17.68 5.62
C GLN A 141 -14.01 17.63 4.99
N THR A 142 -13.24 18.71 5.12
CA THR A 142 -11.89 18.78 4.55
C THR A 142 -10.92 17.86 5.30
N ILE A 143 -10.98 17.82 6.64
CA ILE A 143 -10.17 16.91 7.46
C ILE A 143 -10.47 15.45 7.11
N ILE A 144 -11.76 15.06 7.08
CA ILE A 144 -12.17 13.68 6.75
C ILE A 144 -11.71 13.29 5.36
N ARG A 145 -11.87 14.18 4.39
CA ARG A 145 -11.43 13.94 3.03
C ARG A 145 -9.90 13.80 2.95
N SER A 146 -9.17 14.62 3.69
CA SER A 146 -7.70 14.53 3.77
C SER A 146 -7.25 13.22 4.39
N ILE A 147 -7.90 12.76 5.47
CA ILE A 147 -7.64 11.44 6.07
C ILE A 147 -7.85 10.33 5.03
N ALA A 148 -8.93 10.39 4.26
CA ALA A 148 -9.20 9.39 3.23
C ALA A 148 -8.18 9.42 2.08
N ASP A 149 -7.71 10.61 1.70
CA ASP A 149 -6.82 10.81 0.55
C ASP A 149 -5.33 10.63 0.89
N LYS A 150 -4.92 11.03 2.11
CA LYS A 150 -3.52 11.14 2.54
C LYS A 150 -3.18 10.33 3.79
N GLY A 151 -4.16 9.87 4.54
CA GLY A 151 -4.00 9.20 5.85
C GLY A 151 -3.44 7.79 5.79
N SER A 152 -3.03 7.30 4.62
CA SER A 152 -2.50 5.95 4.45
C SER A 152 -1.30 5.97 3.50
N LEU A 153 -0.21 5.27 3.86
CA LEU A 153 0.99 5.15 3.02
C LEU A 153 0.66 4.68 1.59
N ILE A 154 -0.26 3.71 1.46
CA ILE A 154 -0.79 3.28 0.18
C ILE A 154 -2.18 3.87 0.05
N ARG A 155 -2.37 4.81 -0.91
CA ARG A 155 -3.65 5.47 -1.14
C ARG A 155 -4.72 4.48 -1.56
N ILE A 156 -5.82 4.46 -0.81
CA ILE A 156 -7.01 3.67 -1.11
C ILE A 156 -8.13 4.61 -1.61
N PRO A 157 -8.83 4.28 -2.71
CA PRO A 157 -9.96 5.10 -3.18
C PRO A 157 -11.07 5.24 -2.11
N VAL A 158 -11.71 6.43 -2.05
CA VAL A 158 -12.71 6.75 -1.01
C VAL A 158 -13.85 5.72 -0.97
N HIS A 159 -14.38 5.30 -2.14
CA HIS A 159 -15.44 4.30 -2.19
C HIS A 159 -15.03 2.93 -1.61
N MET A 160 -13.73 2.60 -1.64
CA MET A 160 -13.25 1.36 -1.03
C MET A 160 -13.12 1.53 0.50
N ILE A 161 -12.70 2.71 0.98
CA ILE A 161 -12.67 3.04 2.40
C ILE A 161 -14.09 2.95 3.00
N GLU A 162 -15.11 3.43 2.28
CA GLU A 162 -16.51 3.31 2.68
C GLU A 162 -16.94 1.84 2.84
N LYS A 163 -16.57 0.98 1.89
CA LYS A 163 -16.84 -0.45 1.96
C LYS A 163 -16.12 -1.11 3.15
N ILE A 164 -14.83 -0.81 3.34
CA ILE A 164 -14.04 -1.31 4.48
C ILE A 164 -14.71 -0.91 5.81
N ASN A 165 -15.15 0.34 5.93
CA ASN A 165 -15.80 0.83 7.14
C ASN A 165 -17.16 0.15 7.39
N SER A 166 -17.95 -0.06 6.34
CA SER A 166 -19.22 -0.81 6.44
C SER A 166 -18.99 -2.25 6.91
N ILE A 167 -17.94 -2.89 6.39
CA ILE A 167 -17.56 -4.25 6.77
C ILE A 167 -17.06 -4.30 8.23
N LYS A 168 -16.23 -3.33 8.65
CA LYS A 168 -15.77 -3.23 10.05
C LYS A 168 -16.94 -3.08 11.01
N LYS A 169 -17.87 -2.15 10.73
CA LYS A 169 -19.10 -1.98 11.55
C LYS A 169 -19.93 -3.26 11.65
N ALA A 170 -20.09 -3.97 10.54
CA ALA A 170 -20.82 -5.24 10.54
C ALA A 170 -20.06 -6.28 11.37
N LYS A 171 -18.73 -6.35 11.26
CA LYS A 171 -17.89 -7.24 12.05
C LYS A 171 -18.01 -6.96 13.54
N ASP A 172 -17.84 -5.69 13.95
CA ASP A 172 -17.93 -5.28 15.35
C ASP A 172 -19.32 -5.57 15.94
N LYS A 173 -20.38 -5.39 15.14
CA LYS A 173 -21.75 -5.75 15.54
C LYS A 173 -21.91 -7.24 15.77
N PHE A 174 -21.42 -8.10 14.87
CA PHE A 174 -21.46 -9.55 15.02
C PHE A 174 -20.66 -10.02 16.24
N GLU A 175 -19.46 -9.49 16.46
CA GLU A 175 -18.63 -9.84 17.61
C GLU A 175 -19.31 -9.47 18.95
N ASN A 176 -20.00 -8.31 19.00
CA ASN A 176 -20.72 -7.86 20.19
C ASN A 176 -22.01 -8.64 20.45
N GLU A 177 -22.78 -8.99 19.41
CA GLU A 177 -24.08 -9.66 19.54
C GLU A 177 -23.96 -11.19 19.66
N GLU A 178 -23.07 -11.83 18.88
CA GLU A 178 -22.98 -13.29 18.78
C GLU A 178 -21.73 -13.89 19.44
N HIS A 179 -20.76 -13.05 19.85
CA HIS A 179 -19.45 -13.49 20.40
C HIS A 179 -18.70 -14.47 19.48
N LYS A 180 -18.93 -14.38 18.17
CA LYS A 180 -18.29 -15.21 17.14
C LYS A 180 -17.65 -14.34 16.07
N GLN A 181 -16.59 -14.84 15.48
CA GLN A 181 -16.02 -14.19 14.30
C GLN A 181 -16.93 -14.45 13.09
N PRO A 182 -17.42 -13.39 12.39
CA PRO A 182 -18.28 -13.53 11.22
C PRO A 182 -17.51 -14.13 10.04
N THR A 183 -18.21 -14.98 9.27
CA THR A 183 -17.66 -15.45 7.99
C THR A 183 -17.83 -14.39 6.90
N ILE A 184 -17.10 -14.54 5.78
CA ILE A 184 -17.20 -13.64 4.63
C ILE A 184 -18.64 -13.59 4.09
N ASP A 185 -19.36 -14.73 4.16
CA ASP A 185 -20.75 -14.83 3.72
C ASP A 185 -21.72 -14.06 4.65
N ASP A 186 -21.44 -14.05 5.95
CA ASP A 186 -22.24 -13.30 6.93
C ASP A 186 -22.01 -11.79 6.76
N LEU A 187 -20.78 -11.37 6.56
CA LEU A 187 -20.44 -9.98 6.26
C LEU A 187 -21.07 -9.49 4.95
N ALA A 188 -21.05 -10.32 3.90
CA ALA A 188 -21.70 -10.01 2.63
C ALA A 188 -23.21 -9.83 2.77
N LYS A 189 -23.88 -10.69 3.57
CA LYS A 189 -25.32 -10.59 3.85
C LYS A 189 -25.64 -9.35 4.69
N ALA A 190 -24.85 -9.07 5.73
CA ALA A 190 -25.07 -7.94 6.61
C ALA A 190 -24.86 -6.58 5.94
N THR A 191 -23.87 -6.47 5.06
CA THR A 191 -23.53 -5.21 4.35
C THR A 191 -24.22 -5.04 3.01
N GLY A 192 -24.75 -6.13 2.41
CA GLY A 192 -25.31 -6.12 1.05
C GLY A 192 -24.25 -6.03 -0.05
N ILE A 193 -22.96 -6.17 0.28
CA ILE A 193 -21.81 -6.11 -0.64
C ILE A 193 -21.56 -7.52 -1.21
N LYS A 194 -21.13 -7.60 -2.47
CA LYS A 194 -20.79 -8.88 -3.09
C LYS A 194 -19.59 -9.54 -2.39
N LYS A 195 -19.59 -10.86 -2.27
CA LYS A 195 -18.54 -11.65 -1.60
C LYS A 195 -17.14 -11.32 -2.12
N SER A 196 -16.94 -11.25 -3.42
CA SER A 196 -15.66 -10.86 -4.05
C SER A 196 -15.18 -9.46 -3.66
N GLU A 197 -16.11 -8.52 -3.47
CA GLU A 197 -15.78 -7.16 -3.05
C GLU A 197 -15.47 -7.09 -1.55
N VAL A 198 -16.10 -7.96 -0.73
CA VAL A 198 -15.77 -8.11 0.70
C VAL A 198 -14.36 -8.67 0.85
N GLU A 199 -14.00 -9.71 0.08
CA GLU A 199 -12.64 -10.28 0.05
C GLU A 199 -11.59 -9.21 -0.31
N GLN A 200 -11.80 -8.46 -1.40
CA GLN A 200 -10.92 -7.36 -1.78
C GLN A 200 -10.82 -6.26 -0.71
N ALA A 201 -11.93 -5.89 -0.09
CA ALA A 201 -11.91 -4.86 0.94
C ALA A 201 -11.13 -5.32 2.20
N LEU A 202 -11.21 -6.59 2.56
CA LEU A 202 -10.42 -7.17 3.64
C LEU A 202 -8.92 -7.21 3.31
N GLU A 203 -8.54 -7.52 2.06
CA GLU A 203 -7.15 -7.45 1.60
C GLU A 203 -6.57 -6.03 1.71
N PHE A 204 -7.33 -5.00 1.38
CA PHE A 204 -6.89 -3.60 1.54
C PHE A 204 -6.86 -3.13 3.01
N SER A 205 -7.51 -3.84 3.92
CA SER A 205 -7.58 -3.50 5.35
C SER A 205 -6.35 -3.94 6.15
N TYR A 206 -5.32 -4.56 5.54
CA TYR A 206 -4.13 -5.00 6.25
C TYR A 206 -3.35 -3.84 6.87
N ILE A 207 -2.90 -4.05 8.10
CA ILE A 207 -2.06 -3.11 8.84
C ILE A 207 -0.65 -3.16 8.22
N LYS A 208 -0.11 -2.00 7.90
CA LYS A 208 1.27 -1.86 7.44
C LYS A 208 2.18 -1.87 8.66
N VAL A 209 3.27 -2.63 8.56
CA VAL A 209 4.29 -2.72 9.60
C VAL A 209 5.60 -2.23 9.01
N SER A 210 6.39 -1.47 9.77
CA SER A 210 7.73 -1.06 9.35
C SER A 210 8.65 -2.27 9.27
N LEU A 211 9.49 -2.33 8.24
CA LEU A 211 10.53 -3.34 8.14
C LEU A 211 11.65 -3.14 9.18
N ASP A 212 11.83 -1.91 9.64
CA ASP A 212 12.81 -1.57 10.68
C ASP A 212 12.25 -1.81 12.10
N ALA A 213 10.98 -2.25 12.22
CA ALA A 213 10.42 -2.59 13.52
C ALA A 213 11.14 -3.81 14.11
N PRO A 214 11.38 -3.84 15.43
CA PRO A 214 12.00 -4.98 16.09
C PRO A 214 11.11 -6.23 15.95
N ALA A 215 11.73 -7.37 15.66
CA ALA A 215 11.01 -8.62 15.42
C ALA A 215 10.31 -9.15 16.69
N SER A 216 10.85 -8.87 17.88
CA SER A 216 10.24 -9.25 19.16
C SER A 216 9.77 -8.00 19.91
N LYS A 217 8.57 -8.09 20.53
CA LYS A 217 8.01 -7.01 21.34
C LYS A 217 8.64 -6.92 22.75
N GLU A 218 9.41 -7.92 23.14
CA GLU A 218 9.93 -8.07 24.51
C GLU A 218 11.39 -7.59 24.66
N SER A 219 12.09 -7.32 23.55
CA SER A 219 13.48 -6.86 23.61
C SER A 219 13.54 -5.34 23.54
N GLU A 220 14.03 -4.74 24.62
CA GLU A 220 14.41 -3.31 24.67
C GLU A 220 15.84 -3.06 24.11
N ASP A 221 16.49 -4.09 23.57
CA ASP A 221 17.86 -4.00 23.05
C ASP A 221 17.86 -3.32 21.66
N PRO A 222 18.62 -2.23 21.49
CA PRO A 222 18.74 -1.53 20.21
C PRO A 222 19.44 -2.35 19.10
N ASP A 223 20.09 -3.47 19.47
CA ASP A 223 20.73 -4.42 18.55
C ASP A 223 19.79 -5.57 18.12
N ASP A 224 18.50 -5.48 18.41
CA ASP A 224 17.54 -6.52 18.05
C ASP A 224 17.32 -6.56 16.54
N THR A 225 17.20 -7.77 16.01
CA THR A 225 17.05 -8.05 14.58
C THR A 225 15.75 -7.41 14.06
N ALA A 226 15.86 -6.60 13.02
CA ALA A 226 14.72 -5.96 12.40
C ALA A 226 13.82 -6.99 11.68
N LEU A 227 12.52 -6.69 11.57
CA LEU A 227 11.57 -7.54 10.83
C LEU A 227 12.02 -7.76 9.37
N GLY A 228 12.67 -6.77 8.77
CA GLY A 228 13.21 -6.83 7.42
C GLY A 228 14.27 -7.90 7.20
N ASP A 229 15.05 -8.25 8.25
CA ASP A 229 16.13 -9.24 8.17
C ASP A 229 15.59 -10.68 8.02
N PHE A 230 14.34 -10.91 8.39
CA PHE A 230 13.67 -12.21 8.22
C PHE A 230 13.04 -12.40 6.84
N ILE A 231 12.97 -11.34 6.02
CA ILE A 231 12.35 -11.42 4.70
C ILE A 231 13.37 -11.96 3.71
N GLU A 232 13.07 -13.15 3.17
CA GLU A 232 13.91 -13.78 2.16
C GLU A 232 13.96 -12.93 0.88
N ASN A 233 15.16 -12.73 0.34
CA ASN A 233 15.34 -12.06 -0.94
C ASN A 233 14.85 -12.98 -2.08
N PRO A 234 13.81 -12.58 -2.87
CA PRO A 234 13.31 -13.40 -3.98
C PRO A 234 14.25 -13.44 -5.18
N ALA A 235 15.32 -12.65 -5.18
CA ALA A 235 16.32 -12.69 -6.26
C ALA A 235 17.04 -14.06 -6.28
N PRO A 236 17.36 -14.58 -7.47
CA PRO A 236 18.08 -15.84 -7.58
C PRO A 236 19.46 -15.74 -6.90
N THR A 237 19.81 -16.77 -6.15
CA THR A 237 21.13 -16.85 -5.51
C THR A 237 22.25 -16.95 -6.54
N PRO A 238 23.49 -16.51 -6.24
CA PRO A 238 24.63 -16.69 -7.15
C PRO A 238 24.82 -18.14 -7.58
N GLU A 239 24.55 -19.10 -6.68
CA GLU A 239 24.60 -20.53 -6.97
C GLU A 239 23.54 -20.93 -8.02
N SER A 240 22.29 -20.48 -7.87
CA SER A 240 21.25 -20.78 -8.86
C SER A 240 21.52 -20.14 -10.20
N MET A 241 22.06 -18.91 -10.23
CA MET A 241 22.49 -18.25 -11.47
C MET A 241 23.60 -19.00 -12.18
N TYR A 242 24.55 -19.51 -11.41
CA TYR A 242 25.63 -20.38 -11.99
C TYR A 242 25.06 -21.66 -12.56
N MET A 243 24.17 -22.33 -11.82
CA MET A 243 23.52 -23.57 -12.31
C MET A 243 22.70 -23.32 -13.58
N ASP A 244 21.97 -22.23 -13.67
CA ASP A 244 21.20 -21.86 -14.87
C ASP A 244 22.13 -21.57 -16.06
N THR A 245 23.28 -20.95 -15.82
CA THR A 245 24.31 -20.69 -16.84
C THR A 245 24.92 -21.98 -17.33
N GLU A 246 25.32 -22.88 -16.42
CA GLU A 246 25.85 -24.20 -16.75
C GLU A 246 24.84 -25.03 -17.54
N LEU A 247 23.57 -25.06 -17.10
CA LEU A 247 22.49 -25.73 -17.83
C LEU A 247 22.33 -25.19 -19.25
N ARG A 248 22.43 -23.88 -19.43
CA ARG A 248 22.36 -23.23 -20.74
C ARG A 248 23.55 -23.66 -21.63
N GLU A 249 24.76 -23.70 -21.10
CA GLU A 249 25.94 -24.16 -21.83
C GLU A 249 25.81 -25.62 -22.23
N LEU A 250 25.32 -26.48 -21.33
CA LEU A 250 25.08 -27.90 -21.64
C LEU A 250 24.03 -28.08 -22.73
N ALA A 251 22.96 -27.26 -22.69
CA ALA A 251 21.93 -27.23 -23.72
C ALA A 251 22.50 -26.82 -25.09
N ILE A 252 23.36 -25.80 -25.12
CA ILE A 252 24.07 -25.38 -26.34
C ILE A 252 24.95 -26.51 -26.88
N LYS A 253 25.77 -27.16 -26.04
CA LYS A 253 26.60 -28.31 -26.41
C LYS A 253 25.76 -29.47 -26.96
N ALA A 254 24.56 -29.70 -26.38
CA ALA A 254 23.65 -30.71 -26.89
C ALA A 254 23.09 -30.34 -28.27
N LEU A 255 22.73 -29.07 -28.47
CA LEU A 255 22.26 -28.58 -29.78
C LEU A 255 23.32 -28.61 -30.86
N ASP A 256 24.61 -28.50 -30.50
CA ASP A 256 25.76 -28.63 -31.42
C ASP A 256 25.87 -29.99 -32.05
N THR A 257 25.24 -31.02 -31.51
CA THR A 257 25.18 -32.36 -32.11
C THR A 257 24.20 -32.48 -33.28
N LEU A 258 23.36 -31.45 -33.51
CA LEU A 258 22.39 -31.39 -34.59
C LEU A 258 23.01 -30.87 -35.89
N PRO A 259 22.44 -31.23 -37.08
CA PRO A 259 22.82 -30.61 -38.34
C PRO A 259 22.61 -29.08 -38.28
N GLN A 260 23.51 -28.32 -38.92
CA GLN A 260 23.57 -26.86 -38.84
C GLN A 260 22.19 -26.16 -39.04
N ARG A 261 21.44 -26.59 -40.07
CA ARG A 261 20.11 -26.02 -40.33
C ARG A 261 19.10 -26.31 -39.22
N ASP A 262 19.09 -27.53 -38.67
CA ASP A 262 18.20 -27.94 -37.59
C ASP A 262 18.58 -27.17 -36.31
N LYS A 263 19.89 -26.98 -36.03
CA LYS A 263 20.44 -26.21 -34.93
C LYS A 263 19.95 -24.74 -34.97
N GLU A 264 20.12 -24.04 -36.09
CA GLU A 264 19.70 -22.65 -36.24
C GLU A 264 18.20 -22.47 -35.98
N ILE A 265 17.38 -23.40 -36.49
CA ILE A 265 15.93 -23.38 -36.23
C ILE A 265 15.62 -23.55 -34.73
N MET A 266 16.33 -24.45 -34.04
CA MET A 266 16.18 -24.67 -32.60
C MET A 266 16.67 -23.46 -31.79
N TYR A 267 17.78 -22.82 -32.18
CA TYR A 267 18.24 -21.57 -31.57
C TYR A 267 17.20 -20.45 -31.65
N ALA A 268 16.62 -20.24 -32.83
CA ALA A 268 15.57 -19.25 -33.04
C ALA A 268 14.30 -19.61 -32.25
N ARG A 269 13.95 -20.91 -32.22
CA ARG A 269 12.73 -21.40 -31.55
C ARG A 269 12.78 -21.18 -30.05
N PHE A 270 13.90 -21.46 -29.40
CA PHE A 270 14.08 -21.36 -27.96
C PHE A 270 14.72 -20.02 -27.50
N GLY A 271 15.10 -19.17 -28.45
CA GLY A 271 15.63 -17.84 -28.13
C GLY A 271 17.06 -17.85 -27.58
N PHE A 272 17.88 -18.82 -27.92
CA PHE A 272 19.26 -18.90 -27.39
C PHE A 272 20.13 -17.73 -27.83
N GLU A 273 19.90 -17.14 -29.02
CA GLU A 273 20.63 -15.97 -29.51
C GLU A 273 20.02 -14.64 -29.09
N THR A 274 18.69 -14.50 -29.19
CA THR A 274 17.99 -13.24 -29.01
C THR A 274 17.39 -13.06 -27.62
N GLY A 275 17.45 -14.08 -26.76
CA GLY A 275 16.81 -14.09 -25.45
C GLY A 275 15.29 -14.25 -25.49
N THR A 276 14.66 -14.15 -26.70
CA THR A 276 13.20 -14.28 -26.87
C THR A 276 12.86 -15.43 -27.85
N PRO A 277 11.97 -16.37 -27.48
CA PRO A 277 11.57 -17.47 -28.33
C PRO A 277 10.73 -16.99 -29.53
N MET A 278 11.04 -17.48 -30.75
CA MET A 278 10.26 -17.17 -31.94
C MET A 278 9.11 -18.16 -32.14
N THR A 279 8.00 -17.68 -32.72
CA THR A 279 6.89 -18.55 -33.10
C THR A 279 7.22 -19.41 -34.33
N LEU A 280 6.60 -20.59 -34.46
CA LEU A 280 6.82 -21.46 -35.62
C LEU A 280 6.52 -20.75 -36.95
N GLU A 281 5.58 -19.83 -36.95
CA GLU A 281 5.19 -19.05 -38.12
C GLU A 281 6.26 -18.01 -38.52
N ALA A 282 6.80 -17.29 -37.52
CA ALA A 282 7.89 -16.34 -37.75
C ALA A 282 9.16 -17.04 -38.28
N ILE A 283 9.48 -18.23 -37.75
CA ILE A 283 10.61 -19.05 -38.24
C ILE A 283 10.33 -19.55 -39.66
N ALA A 284 9.09 -19.97 -39.95
CA ALA A 284 8.70 -20.45 -41.28
C ALA A 284 8.89 -19.36 -42.34
N VAL A 285 8.49 -18.12 -42.06
CA VAL A 285 8.72 -16.96 -42.92
C VAL A 285 10.22 -16.70 -43.13
N ARG A 286 11.01 -16.71 -42.03
CA ARG A 286 12.46 -16.44 -42.08
C ARG A 286 13.22 -17.45 -42.96
N TYR A 287 12.84 -18.74 -42.93
CA TYR A 287 13.51 -19.80 -43.66
C TYR A 287 12.83 -20.19 -44.99
N GLY A 288 11.74 -19.53 -45.37
CA GLY A 288 11.01 -19.77 -46.63
C GLY A 288 10.36 -21.16 -46.71
N VAL A 289 9.86 -21.69 -45.58
CA VAL A 289 9.23 -23.02 -45.48
C VAL A 289 7.86 -22.92 -44.82
N THR A 290 7.09 -24.00 -44.88
CA THR A 290 5.76 -24.03 -44.21
C THR A 290 5.92 -24.21 -42.71
N ARG A 291 4.94 -23.66 -41.93
CA ARG A 291 4.88 -23.84 -40.45
C ARG A 291 4.97 -25.32 -40.04
N GLU A 292 4.27 -26.19 -40.79
CA GLU A 292 4.27 -27.64 -40.51
C GLU A 292 5.63 -28.27 -40.74
N ARG A 293 6.39 -27.75 -41.70
CA ARG A 293 7.77 -28.22 -41.91
C ARG A 293 8.68 -27.85 -40.75
N ILE A 294 8.55 -26.66 -40.19
CA ILE A 294 9.32 -26.29 -39.00
C ILE A 294 8.92 -27.17 -37.80
N ARG A 295 7.64 -27.48 -37.60
CA ARG A 295 7.16 -28.37 -36.54
C ARG A 295 7.72 -29.78 -36.68
N GLN A 296 7.83 -30.28 -37.93
CA GLN A 296 8.46 -31.57 -38.20
C GLN A 296 9.98 -31.58 -37.86
N ILE A 297 10.69 -30.50 -38.19
CA ILE A 297 12.09 -30.32 -37.86
C ILE A 297 12.29 -30.27 -36.36
N GLU A 298 11.48 -29.46 -35.64
CA GLU A 298 11.49 -29.38 -34.18
C GLU A 298 11.30 -30.78 -33.54
N SER A 299 10.25 -31.50 -33.93
CA SER A 299 9.96 -32.83 -33.39
C SER A 299 11.07 -33.84 -33.69
N LYS A 300 11.64 -33.77 -34.87
CA LYS A 300 12.77 -34.64 -35.27
C LYS A 300 14.03 -34.30 -34.47
N SER A 301 14.34 -33.03 -34.29
CA SER A 301 15.49 -32.55 -33.52
C SER A 301 15.37 -32.95 -32.03
N ILE A 302 14.20 -32.74 -31.41
CA ILE A 302 13.96 -33.20 -30.03
C ILE A 302 14.14 -34.72 -29.89
N ARG A 303 13.63 -35.50 -30.87
CA ARG A 303 13.83 -36.96 -30.86
C ARG A 303 15.32 -37.37 -30.98
N ARG A 304 16.12 -36.62 -31.77
CA ARG A 304 17.56 -36.83 -31.87
C ARG A 304 18.29 -36.50 -30.58
N LEU A 305 17.90 -35.39 -29.90
CA LEU A 305 18.44 -34.95 -28.62
C LEU A 305 18.14 -35.96 -27.48
N ARG A 306 17.12 -36.81 -27.61
CA ARG A 306 16.84 -37.88 -26.63
C ARG A 306 17.81 -39.05 -26.69
N ASN A 307 18.82 -39.02 -27.57
CA ASN A 307 19.81 -40.07 -27.70
C ASN A 307 20.67 -40.16 -26.42
N TRP A 308 21.16 -41.37 -26.09
CA TRP A 308 21.97 -41.67 -24.92
C TRP A 308 23.26 -40.80 -24.86
N LYS A 309 23.88 -40.49 -26.01
CA LYS A 309 25.08 -39.62 -26.08
C LYS A 309 24.80 -38.20 -25.57
N VAL A 310 23.65 -37.65 -25.89
CA VAL A 310 23.21 -36.32 -25.38
C VAL A 310 22.86 -36.42 -23.92
N LYS A 311 22.26 -37.54 -23.48
CA LYS A 311 21.96 -37.75 -22.06
C LYS A 311 23.22 -37.72 -21.21
N GLN A 312 24.34 -38.22 -21.70
CA GLN A 312 25.64 -38.15 -20.98
C GLN A 312 26.14 -36.74 -20.75
N ILE A 313 25.81 -35.77 -21.63
CA ILE A 313 26.15 -34.34 -21.46
C ILE A 313 25.49 -33.77 -20.21
N PHE A 314 24.26 -34.18 -19.91
CA PHE A 314 23.52 -33.75 -18.76
C PHE A 314 23.72 -34.63 -17.51
N ASP A 315 24.43 -35.76 -17.63
CA ASP A 315 24.58 -36.73 -16.51
C ASP A 315 25.36 -36.10 -15.35
N SER A 316 26.33 -35.21 -15.64
CA SER A 316 27.05 -34.43 -14.63
C SER A 316 26.16 -33.45 -13.88
N TYR A 317 25.18 -32.88 -14.56
CA TYR A 317 24.27 -31.91 -13.97
C TYR A 317 23.19 -32.58 -13.09
N TYR A 318 22.63 -33.72 -13.54
CA TYR A 318 21.59 -34.44 -12.81
C TYR A 318 22.12 -35.40 -11.74
N ASN A 319 23.35 -35.84 -11.86
CA ASN A 319 23.99 -36.81 -10.96
C ASN A 319 25.38 -36.29 -10.53
N PRO A 320 25.46 -35.23 -9.71
CA PRO A 320 26.74 -34.63 -9.28
C PRO A 320 27.63 -35.62 -8.53
N ASP A 321 27.08 -36.68 -7.93
CA ASP A 321 27.86 -37.73 -7.23
C ASP A 321 28.67 -38.64 -8.18
N LYS A 322 28.39 -38.61 -9.49
CA LYS A 322 29.13 -39.39 -10.51
C LYS A 322 30.31 -38.63 -11.12
N ILE A 323 30.53 -37.36 -10.76
CA ILE A 323 31.70 -36.60 -11.20
C ILE A 323 32.90 -37.23 -10.51
N PRO A 324 33.90 -37.78 -11.24
CA PRO A 324 35.15 -38.25 -10.62
C PRO A 324 35.77 -37.03 -9.93
N ARG A 325 35.87 -37.07 -8.59
CA ARG A 325 36.56 -36.04 -7.82
C ARG A 325 37.96 -35.90 -8.34
N THR A 326 38.22 -34.85 -9.15
CA THR A 326 39.59 -34.50 -9.48
C THR A 326 40.28 -34.13 -8.17
N THR A 327 41.11 -34.98 -7.66
CA THR A 327 42.01 -34.71 -6.53
C THR A 327 42.92 -33.57 -6.93
N THR A 328 42.50 -32.32 -6.67
CA THR A 328 43.44 -31.21 -6.61
C THR A 328 44.34 -31.43 -5.41
N HIS A 329 45.62 -31.53 -5.63
CA HIS A 329 46.67 -31.62 -4.64
C HIS A 329 46.77 -30.36 -3.78
N THR A 330 45.76 -30.09 -2.95
CA THR A 330 45.84 -29.16 -1.82
C THR A 330 44.92 -29.71 -0.73
N GLY A 331 45.57 -30.32 0.28
CA GLY A 331 44.92 -31.06 1.36
C GLY A 331 44.10 -30.16 2.30
N GLN A 332 42.89 -29.89 1.88
CA GLN A 332 41.81 -29.44 2.79
C GLN A 332 40.49 -30.08 2.32
N ASP A 333 40.09 -31.15 3.01
CA ASP A 333 38.77 -31.77 2.86
C ASP A 333 37.68 -30.84 3.40
N TYR A 334 37.00 -30.18 2.48
CA TYR A 334 35.68 -29.57 2.84
C TYR A 334 34.61 -30.65 2.72
N ASN A 335 34.18 -31.19 3.84
CA ASN A 335 32.98 -32.02 3.93
C ASN A 335 31.72 -31.19 3.64
N LEU A 336 31.34 -31.12 2.38
CA LEU A 336 30.01 -30.68 1.98
C LEU A 336 29.04 -31.85 2.15
N THR A 337 28.39 -31.92 3.30
CA THR A 337 27.24 -32.81 3.52
C THR A 337 26.12 -32.42 2.59
N SER A 338 25.84 -33.24 1.59
CA SER A 338 24.70 -33.15 0.69
C SER A 338 23.41 -33.33 1.49
N SER A 339 22.79 -32.23 1.95
CA SER A 339 21.42 -32.26 2.45
C SER A 339 20.44 -32.07 1.29
N ASN A 340 19.66 -33.09 1.04
CA ASN A 340 18.39 -33.22 0.30
C ASN A 340 17.72 -31.89 -0.12
N ARG A 341 18.06 -31.31 -1.29
CA ARG A 341 17.38 -30.10 -1.81
C ARG A 341 16.52 -30.31 -3.06
N TYR A 342 16.26 -31.55 -3.47
CA TYR A 342 15.47 -31.81 -4.68
C TYR A 342 14.08 -32.44 -4.46
N ALA A 343 13.56 -32.47 -3.23
CA ALA A 343 12.25 -33.06 -2.94
C ALA A 343 11.06 -32.08 -3.04
N GLY A 344 11.22 -30.87 -3.60
CA GLY A 344 10.21 -29.81 -3.50
C GLY A 344 9.74 -29.14 -4.81
N ARG A 345 10.04 -29.68 -6.00
CA ARG A 345 9.57 -29.05 -7.26
C ARG A 345 8.87 -30.01 -8.21
N THR A 346 7.73 -30.58 -7.74
CA THR A 346 6.71 -31.14 -8.64
C THR A 346 5.37 -30.62 -8.19
N SER A 347 4.93 -29.47 -8.68
CA SER A 347 3.52 -29.07 -8.80
C SER A 347 3.39 -27.60 -9.19
N TYR A 348 3.60 -27.25 -10.44
CA TYR A 348 2.97 -26.09 -11.09
C TYR A 348 3.04 -26.31 -12.61
N TYR A 349 2.07 -27.06 -13.14
CA TYR A 349 1.49 -26.99 -14.48
C TYR A 349 0.36 -28.02 -14.54
N GLY A 350 -0.83 -27.56 -14.18
CA GLY A 350 -2.13 -28.13 -14.46
C GLY A 350 -3.05 -26.99 -14.82
#